data_3a21f019992a338c5bff9a9d4e10178e
#
_entry.id   3a21f019992a338c5bff9a9d4e10178e
#
_cell.length_a   1.000
_cell.length_b   1.000
_cell.length_c   1.000
_cell.angle_alpha   90.00
_cell.angle_beta   90.00
_cell.angle_gamma   90.00
#
_symmetry.space_group_name_H-M   'P 1'
#
loop_
_entity.id
_entity.type
_entity.pdbx_description
1 polymer ?
#
loop_
_entity_poly.entity_id
_entity_poly.type
_entity_poly.pdbx_seq_one_letter_code
_entity_poly.pdbx_strand_id
1 'polypeptide(L)'
;MILIVDFGSQTAHLIGRRMRQLGIENEYVDPEDILDEVKKYNPSGIILSGGPSSVCETNAPEIDKKIFDIGLPILGICYGWQLMARKLGGKVESAHKEYGPKTITYSNNIFDLPKNNYTVFMSHGDSVIKLPQGFKVFGSTPQVKNAAVIDKKRNFLGLQFHPEVDHTQKGLEILRYFAKKFCKEKISNFKLKPDEIIQKIKTEVKNEKVICAVSGGVDSTVAAFLIGKAIGKNLLPIYVDNGFMRPGTTELVKHIFTDLITVDLKIINTQKTFLAALKGVTDSEKKRKIIGKLYIDIFQNEAKKAGGEVSFLGQGTIYSDVIESKGSKKASKIKSHHNVGGLPKNMKLKLIEPVRHYYKDEVRKIGRLLGLPEEIVMQQPFPGPGFAIRVRGEVTPKRLSQVKIADNIVVEEIKAAKLYGKVFQCFAVMTGAFSTAVKGDARAFCEVVAVRAFESKDVMTSQWADIPYKVLQKISSRIVNEVPEVSRVVYDITTKPPATMEWE
;
A
#
# COMPACT_ATOMS: atom_id res chain seq x y z
N MET A 1 11.34 15.16 -16.97
CA MET A 1 10.67 15.09 -15.67
C MET A 1 9.23 15.55 -15.79
N ILE A 2 8.26 14.88 -15.14
CA ILE A 2 6.82 15.21 -15.19
C ILE A 2 6.33 15.59 -13.80
N LEU A 3 5.60 16.69 -13.66
CA LEU A 3 4.92 17.04 -12.41
C LEU A 3 3.53 16.39 -12.34
N ILE A 4 3.16 15.91 -11.17
CA ILE A 4 1.87 15.28 -10.88
C ILE A 4 1.16 16.15 -9.85
N VAL A 5 0.08 16.82 -10.26
CA VAL A 5 -0.76 17.59 -9.34
C VAL A 5 -1.68 16.63 -8.60
N ASP A 6 -1.58 16.61 -7.27
CA ASP A 6 -2.37 15.69 -6.44
C ASP A 6 -3.61 16.40 -5.86
N PHE A 7 -4.79 16.04 -6.37
CA PHE A 7 -6.07 16.52 -5.87
C PHE A 7 -6.66 15.66 -4.73
N GLY A 8 -5.83 14.82 -4.10
CA GLY A 8 -6.23 13.96 -2.99
C GLY A 8 -6.78 12.59 -3.43
N SER A 9 -6.45 12.15 -4.64
CA SER A 9 -6.84 10.81 -5.12
C SER A 9 -6.10 9.71 -4.38
N GLN A 10 -6.81 8.65 -4.02
CA GLN A 10 -6.19 7.42 -3.51
C GLN A 10 -5.27 6.74 -4.54
N THR A 11 -5.44 7.02 -5.83
CA THR A 11 -4.66 6.42 -6.92
C THR A 11 -3.59 7.37 -7.51
N ALA A 12 -3.51 8.63 -7.04
CA ALA A 12 -2.53 9.59 -7.58
C ALA A 12 -1.09 9.04 -7.54
N HIS A 13 -0.74 8.36 -6.45
CA HIS A 13 0.58 7.76 -6.28
C HIS A 13 0.90 6.65 -7.31
N LEU A 14 -0.11 6.00 -7.88
CA LEU A 14 0.08 5.01 -8.94
C LEU A 14 0.53 5.69 -10.25
N ILE A 15 0.14 6.94 -10.48
CA ILE A 15 0.61 7.71 -11.66
C ILE A 15 2.14 7.82 -11.63
N GLY A 16 2.71 8.29 -10.53
CA GLY A 16 4.17 8.41 -10.38
C GLY A 16 4.88 7.05 -10.41
N ARG A 17 4.26 5.99 -9.87
CA ARG A 17 4.76 4.63 -10.02
C ARG A 17 4.87 4.24 -11.50
N ARG A 18 3.82 4.50 -12.30
CA ARG A 18 3.83 4.22 -13.74
C ARG A 18 4.90 5.05 -14.48
N MET A 19 5.06 6.32 -14.09
CA MET A 19 6.15 7.16 -14.65
C MET A 19 7.52 6.56 -14.35
N ARG A 20 7.78 6.14 -13.12
CA ARG A 20 9.04 5.46 -12.77
C ARG A 20 9.24 4.15 -13.52
N GLN A 21 8.19 3.34 -13.73
CA GLN A 21 8.28 2.12 -14.54
C GLN A 21 8.73 2.43 -15.99
N LEU A 22 8.41 3.61 -16.48
CA LEU A 22 8.85 4.13 -17.78
C LEU A 22 10.25 4.79 -17.72
N GLY A 23 10.89 4.83 -16.56
CA GLY A 23 12.18 5.48 -16.34
C GLY A 23 12.11 7.00 -16.34
N ILE A 24 10.94 7.57 -16.02
CA ILE A 24 10.68 9.01 -16.02
C ILE A 24 10.67 9.54 -14.60
N GLU A 25 11.49 10.55 -14.35
CA GLU A 25 11.45 11.30 -13.09
C GLU A 25 10.15 12.06 -12.93
N ASN A 26 9.61 12.06 -11.73
CA ASN A 26 8.36 12.76 -11.41
C ASN A 26 8.35 13.25 -9.98
N GLU A 27 7.59 14.32 -9.74
CA GLU A 27 7.37 14.90 -8.42
C GLU A 27 5.89 15.23 -8.23
N TYR A 28 5.40 15.08 -6.99
CA TYR A 28 4.04 15.42 -6.62
C TYR A 28 3.99 16.84 -6.09
N VAL A 29 3.00 17.59 -6.53
CA VAL A 29 2.83 18.98 -6.18
C VAL A 29 1.38 19.26 -5.73
N ASP A 30 1.23 20.13 -4.74
CA ASP A 30 -0.09 20.62 -4.33
C ASP A 30 -0.67 21.55 -5.42
N PRO A 31 -1.99 21.55 -5.64
CA PRO A 31 -2.63 22.37 -6.68
C PRO A 31 -2.33 23.86 -6.57
N GLU A 32 -2.23 24.41 -5.35
CA GLU A 32 -1.93 25.80 -5.08
C GLU A 32 -0.51 26.21 -5.46
N ASP A 33 0.46 25.28 -5.42
CA ASP A 33 1.89 25.58 -5.61
C ASP A 33 2.37 25.34 -7.04
N ILE A 34 1.51 24.85 -7.95
CA ILE A 34 1.91 24.34 -9.28
C ILE A 34 2.71 25.34 -10.12
N LEU A 35 2.35 26.65 -10.10
CA LEU A 35 3.03 27.63 -10.92
C LEU A 35 4.48 27.88 -10.47
N ASP A 36 4.72 27.85 -9.17
CA ASP A 36 6.06 28.02 -8.61
C ASP A 36 6.89 26.75 -8.76
N GLU A 37 6.28 25.58 -8.58
CA GLU A 37 6.93 24.30 -8.79
C GLU A 37 7.29 24.07 -10.30
N VAL A 38 6.48 24.57 -11.23
CA VAL A 38 6.84 24.59 -12.67
C VAL A 38 8.09 25.40 -12.93
N LYS A 39 8.22 26.59 -12.34
CA LYS A 39 9.43 27.43 -12.48
C LYS A 39 10.66 26.73 -11.87
N LYS A 40 10.50 26.11 -10.73
CA LYS A 40 11.56 25.43 -9.99
C LYS A 40 12.09 24.19 -10.71
N TYR A 41 11.20 23.34 -11.22
CA TYR A 41 11.56 22.04 -11.81
C TYR A 41 11.71 22.07 -13.32
N ASN A 42 11.19 23.08 -14.02
CA ASN A 42 11.15 23.16 -15.49
C ASN A 42 10.71 21.83 -16.14
N PRO A 43 9.49 21.33 -15.85
CA PRO A 43 9.06 20.00 -16.28
C PRO A 43 8.78 19.93 -17.77
N SER A 44 8.82 18.72 -18.32
CA SER A 44 8.44 18.45 -19.72
C SER A 44 6.94 18.30 -19.93
N GLY A 45 6.16 18.15 -18.85
CA GLY A 45 4.71 18.02 -18.89
C GLY A 45 4.10 17.88 -17.50
N ILE A 46 2.77 17.95 -17.45
CA ILE A 46 1.99 17.94 -16.19
C ILE A 46 0.89 16.88 -16.29
N ILE A 47 0.67 16.13 -15.19
CA ILE A 47 -0.46 15.24 -15.04
C ILE A 47 -1.34 15.77 -13.90
N LEU A 48 -2.61 16.04 -14.19
CA LEU A 48 -3.64 16.39 -13.22
C LEU A 48 -4.31 15.09 -12.76
N SER A 49 -4.14 14.70 -11.51
CA SER A 49 -4.67 13.44 -10.96
C SER A 49 -6.20 13.39 -10.86
N GLY A 50 -6.74 12.25 -10.51
CA GLY A 50 -8.10 12.15 -9.99
C GLY A 50 -8.24 12.86 -8.64
N GLY A 51 -9.45 12.87 -8.09
CA GLY A 51 -9.76 13.43 -6.77
C GLY A 51 -11.10 12.91 -6.24
N PRO A 52 -11.31 12.97 -4.91
CA PRO A 52 -12.54 12.50 -4.28
C PRO A 52 -13.71 13.47 -4.38
N SER A 53 -13.44 14.74 -4.71
CA SER A 53 -14.44 15.81 -4.74
C SER A 53 -15.12 15.92 -6.10
N SER A 54 -16.32 16.51 -6.13
CA SER A 54 -16.93 17.02 -7.37
C SER A 54 -16.34 18.37 -7.74
N VAL A 55 -16.00 18.58 -9.02
CA VAL A 55 -15.56 19.91 -9.49
C VAL A 55 -16.64 20.97 -9.38
N CYS A 56 -17.90 20.56 -9.16
CA CYS A 56 -19.05 21.46 -8.98
C CYS A 56 -19.23 21.91 -7.53
N GLU A 57 -18.51 21.33 -6.55
CA GLU A 57 -18.56 21.71 -5.15
C GLU A 57 -17.81 23.02 -4.88
N THR A 58 -18.32 23.82 -3.93
CA THR A 58 -17.77 25.15 -3.59
C THR A 58 -16.35 25.08 -3.03
N ASN A 59 -16.00 23.98 -2.32
CA ASN A 59 -14.70 23.78 -1.68
C ASN A 59 -13.83 22.74 -2.42
N ALA A 60 -14.15 22.46 -3.68
CA ALA A 60 -13.35 21.53 -4.48
C ALA A 60 -11.92 22.07 -4.65
N PRO A 61 -10.89 21.20 -4.68
CA PRO A 61 -9.54 21.63 -4.99
C PRO A 61 -9.47 22.33 -6.36
N GLU A 62 -8.85 23.49 -6.39
CA GLU A 62 -8.76 24.33 -7.60
C GLU A 62 -7.30 24.42 -8.08
N ILE A 63 -7.12 24.84 -9.32
CA ILE A 63 -5.81 25.12 -9.91
C ILE A 63 -5.86 26.50 -10.59
N ASP A 64 -4.74 27.21 -10.58
CA ASP A 64 -4.65 28.48 -11.31
C ASP A 64 -4.78 28.22 -12.81
N LYS A 65 -5.71 28.94 -13.46
CA LYS A 65 -6.00 28.80 -14.89
C LYS A 65 -4.78 29.08 -15.76
N LYS A 66 -3.84 29.90 -15.31
CA LYS A 66 -2.60 30.24 -16.03
C LYS A 66 -1.77 29.00 -16.40
N ILE A 67 -1.95 27.89 -15.68
CA ILE A 67 -1.26 26.62 -15.98
C ILE A 67 -1.53 26.12 -17.41
N PHE A 68 -2.70 26.44 -17.96
CA PHE A 68 -3.09 26.03 -19.32
C PHE A 68 -2.49 26.92 -20.42
N ASP A 69 -1.86 28.03 -20.06
CA ASP A 69 -1.28 29.03 -20.98
C ASP A 69 0.26 28.97 -21.03
N ILE A 70 0.89 28.12 -20.19
CA ILE A 70 2.37 28.03 -20.11
C ILE A 70 3.03 27.21 -21.23
N GLY A 71 2.22 26.61 -22.12
CA GLY A 71 2.72 25.85 -23.29
C GLY A 71 3.20 24.43 -23.01
N LEU A 72 3.03 23.89 -21.79
CA LEU A 72 3.39 22.52 -21.46
C LEU A 72 2.28 21.53 -21.82
N PRO A 73 2.60 20.30 -22.23
CA PRO A 73 1.63 19.21 -22.36
C PRO A 73 0.95 18.91 -21.03
N ILE A 74 -0.38 18.71 -21.06
CA ILE A 74 -1.17 18.40 -19.87
C ILE A 74 -2.05 17.18 -20.11
N LEU A 75 -1.98 16.21 -19.19
CA LEU A 75 -2.90 15.06 -19.08
C LEU A 75 -3.81 15.26 -17.88
N GLY A 76 -5.12 15.36 -18.08
CA GLY A 76 -6.12 15.32 -17.02
C GLY A 76 -6.72 13.91 -16.88
N ILE A 77 -6.74 13.38 -15.66
CA ILE A 77 -7.32 12.08 -15.31
C ILE A 77 -8.52 12.30 -14.39
N CYS A 78 -9.69 11.77 -14.74
CA CYS A 78 -10.94 11.83 -13.98
C CYS A 78 -11.24 13.25 -13.49
N TYR A 79 -11.07 13.55 -12.18
CA TYR A 79 -11.23 14.89 -11.64
C TYR A 79 -10.36 15.94 -12.36
N GLY A 80 -9.10 15.63 -12.63
CA GLY A 80 -8.18 16.53 -13.33
C GLY A 80 -8.65 16.87 -14.75
N TRP A 81 -9.27 15.91 -15.45
CA TRP A 81 -9.92 16.16 -16.74
C TRP A 81 -11.14 17.05 -16.59
N GLN A 82 -12.02 16.78 -15.65
CA GLN A 82 -13.21 17.58 -15.38
C GLN A 82 -12.85 19.02 -15.02
N LEU A 83 -11.84 19.21 -14.15
CA LEU A 83 -11.34 20.53 -13.77
C LEU A 83 -10.76 21.28 -14.96
N MET A 84 -9.93 20.63 -15.78
CA MET A 84 -9.38 21.20 -17.00
C MET A 84 -10.51 21.61 -17.97
N ALA A 85 -11.49 20.76 -18.16
CA ALA A 85 -12.63 21.05 -19.04
C ALA A 85 -13.41 22.30 -18.56
N ARG A 86 -13.72 22.38 -17.26
CA ARG A 86 -14.42 23.52 -16.66
C ARG A 86 -13.63 24.84 -16.81
N LYS A 87 -12.33 24.80 -16.50
CA LYS A 87 -11.43 25.98 -16.59
C LYS A 87 -11.29 26.51 -18.03
N LEU A 88 -11.41 25.62 -19.02
CA LEU A 88 -11.29 25.96 -20.44
C LEU A 88 -12.64 26.25 -21.12
N GLY A 89 -13.75 26.38 -20.37
CA GLY A 89 -15.07 26.79 -20.87
C GLY A 89 -15.96 25.62 -21.34
N GLY A 90 -15.61 24.39 -20.98
CA GLY A 90 -16.49 23.23 -21.07
C GLY A 90 -17.54 23.21 -19.95
N LYS A 91 -18.44 22.21 -19.97
CA LYS A 91 -19.47 22.03 -18.95
C LYS A 91 -19.36 20.64 -18.32
N VAL A 92 -19.36 20.59 -16.99
CA VAL A 92 -19.34 19.38 -16.18
C VAL A 92 -20.63 19.30 -15.40
N GLU A 93 -21.25 18.14 -15.35
CA GLU A 93 -22.47 17.89 -14.58
C GLU A 93 -22.40 16.54 -13.88
N SER A 94 -23.16 16.42 -12.78
CA SER A 94 -23.38 15.16 -12.08
C SER A 94 -24.37 14.29 -12.88
N ALA A 95 -23.90 13.76 -14.01
CA ALA A 95 -24.64 12.90 -14.93
C ALA A 95 -23.77 11.70 -15.32
N HIS A 96 -24.42 10.58 -15.64
CA HIS A 96 -23.74 9.38 -16.15
C HIS A 96 -22.62 8.84 -15.24
N LYS A 97 -22.99 8.52 -14.01
CA LYS A 97 -22.07 7.90 -13.02
C LYS A 97 -21.59 6.54 -13.49
N GLU A 98 -20.28 6.32 -13.47
CA GLU A 98 -19.68 5.01 -13.76
C GLU A 98 -18.67 4.61 -12.70
N TYR A 99 -18.81 3.38 -12.20
CA TYR A 99 -17.90 2.76 -11.23
C TYR A 99 -17.49 1.36 -11.69
N GLY A 100 -16.23 1.01 -11.47
CA GLY A 100 -15.65 -0.28 -11.82
C GLY A 100 -15.26 -0.42 -13.28
N PRO A 101 -15.00 -1.67 -13.73
CA PRO A 101 -14.58 -1.95 -15.10
C PRO A 101 -15.67 -1.61 -16.11
N LYS A 102 -15.32 -0.88 -17.17
CA LYS A 102 -16.18 -0.51 -18.29
C LYS A 102 -15.46 -0.73 -19.61
N THR A 103 -16.23 -0.98 -20.67
CA THR A 103 -15.67 -1.11 -22.01
C THR A 103 -15.61 0.26 -22.69
N ILE A 104 -14.41 0.68 -23.11
CA ILE A 104 -14.20 1.87 -23.96
C ILE A 104 -13.95 1.46 -25.40
N THR A 105 -14.54 2.20 -26.33
CA THR A 105 -14.30 2.07 -27.77
C THR A 105 -13.53 3.28 -28.26
N TYR A 106 -12.35 3.05 -28.86
CA TYR A 106 -11.55 4.10 -29.49
C TYR A 106 -11.89 4.25 -30.95
N SER A 107 -12.18 5.48 -31.41
CA SER A 107 -12.51 5.80 -32.81
C SER A 107 -11.30 5.84 -33.75
N ASN A 108 -10.11 6.09 -33.20
CA ASN A 108 -8.85 6.24 -33.93
C ASN A 108 -7.69 5.49 -33.26
N ASN A 109 -6.64 5.22 -34.01
CA ASN A 109 -5.43 4.57 -33.53
C ASN A 109 -4.54 5.56 -32.73
N ILE A 110 -5.12 6.21 -31.69
CA ILE A 110 -4.38 7.02 -30.72
C ILE A 110 -3.74 6.05 -29.73
N PHE A 111 -2.66 6.39 -29.11
CA PHE A 111 -1.87 5.57 -28.20
C PHE A 111 -1.02 4.47 -28.86
N ASP A 112 -0.89 4.45 -30.18
CA ASP A 112 -0.22 3.37 -30.91
C ASP A 112 -0.81 1.96 -30.57
N LEU A 113 -2.10 1.91 -30.20
CA LEU A 113 -2.84 0.68 -29.86
C LEU A 113 -3.70 0.24 -31.03
N PRO A 114 -3.87 -1.07 -31.28
CA PRO A 114 -4.82 -1.57 -32.25
C PRO A 114 -6.23 -1.04 -31.98
N LYS A 115 -7.01 -0.81 -33.07
CA LYS A 115 -8.42 -0.45 -32.94
C LYS A 115 -9.17 -1.65 -32.34
N ASN A 116 -9.59 -1.51 -31.09
CA ASN A 116 -10.31 -2.55 -30.36
C ASN A 116 -11.08 -1.93 -29.20
N ASN A 117 -11.92 -2.74 -28.57
CA ASN A 117 -12.52 -2.42 -27.29
C ASN A 117 -11.57 -2.81 -26.17
N TYR A 118 -11.42 -1.93 -25.19
CA TYR A 118 -10.56 -2.16 -24.02
C TYR A 118 -11.36 -1.99 -22.73
N THR A 119 -11.00 -2.76 -21.72
CA THR A 119 -11.53 -2.54 -20.37
C THR A 119 -10.77 -1.40 -19.71
N VAL A 120 -11.49 -0.40 -19.22
CA VAL A 120 -10.95 0.72 -18.43
C VAL A 120 -11.66 0.79 -17.09
N PHE A 121 -10.99 1.31 -16.07
CA PHE A 121 -11.57 1.47 -14.75
C PHE A 121 -12.12 2.88 -14.58
N MET A 122 -13.42 2.96 -14.35
CA MET A 122 -14.15 4.20 -14.08
C MET A 122 -14.40 4.35 -12.58
N SER A 123 -14.33 5.59 -12.08
CA SER A 123 -14.65 5.92 -10.68
C SER A 123 -15.05 7.38 -10.58
N HIS A 124 -16.24 7.72 -11.07
CA HIS A 124 -16.69 9.13 -11.11
C HIS A 124 -18.20 9.28 -10.94
N GLY A 125 -18.60 10.38 -10.31
CA GLY A 125 -19.98 10.83 -10.20
C GLY A 125 -20.32 11.92 -11.22
N ASP A 126 -19.33 12.69 -11.69
CA ASP A 126 -19.46 13.80 -12.62
C ASP A 126 -18.91 13.43 -13.99
N SER A 127 -19.42 14.08 -15.04
CA SER A 127 -18.96 13.88 -16.42
C SER A 127 -18.88 15.20 -17.18
N VAL A 128 -17.92 15.31 -18.09
CA VAL A 128 -17.86 16.43 -19.04
C VAL A 128 -18.91 16.21 -20.13
N ILE A 129 -19.96 17.04 -20.11
CA ILE A 129 -21.08 16.94 -21.08
C ILE A 129 -20.87 17.84 -22.29
N LYS A 130 -20.14 18.99 -22.14
CA LYS A 130 -19.77 19.88 -23.26
C LYS A 130 -18.26 20.08 -23.25
N LEU A 131 -17.62 19.77 -24.37
CA LEU A 131 -16.19 19.93 -24.54
C LEU A 131 -15.77 21.40 -24.61
N PRO A 132 -14.60 21.77 -24.09
CA PRO A 132 -13.98 23.05 -24.40
C PRO A 132 -13.60 23.14 -25.89
N GLN A 133 -13.44 24.37 -26.36
CA GLN A 133 -12.99 24.60 -27.74
C GLN A 133 -11.61 23.96 -28.01
N GLY A 134 -11.48 23.29 -29.15
CA GLY A 134 -10.25 22.63 -29.59
C GLY A 134 -10.18 21.13 -29.29
N PHE A 135 -10.92 20.66 -28.30
CA PHE A 135 -10.96 19.24 -27.98
C PHE A 135 -11.79 18.39 -28.95
N LYS A 136 -11.29 17.20 -29.25
CA LYS A 136 -11.97 16.18 -30.09
C LYS A 136 -12.03 14.87 -29.29
N VAL A 137 -13.19 14.20 -29.35
CA VAL A 137 -13.39 12.86 -28.78
C VAL A 137 -12.68 11.83 -29.63
N PHE A 138 -12.02 10.89 -28.99
CA PHE A 138 -11.44 9.71 -29.63
C PHE A 138 -11.75 8.41 -28.89
N GLY A 139 -12.40 8.46 -27.71
CA GLY A 139 -12.85 7.29 -26.97
C GLY A 139 -14.13 7.57 -26.19
N SER A 140 -15.04 6.60 -26.20
CA SER A 140 -16.33 6.67 -25.52
C SER A 140 -16.70 5.34 -24.88
N THR A 141 -17.47 5.40 -23.77
CA THR A 141 -18.23 4.27 -23.25
C THR A 141 -19.69 4.39 -23.66
N PRO A 142 -20.53 3.37 -23.43
CA PRO A 142 -21.96 3.47 -23.71
C PRO A 142 -22.65 4.64 -22.98
N GLN A 143 -22.15 5.03 -21.79
CA GLN A 143 -22.75 6.07 -20.96
C GLN A 143 -22.02 7.42 -21.07
N VAL A 144 -20.70 7.42 -21.26
CA VAL A 144 -19.86 8.65 -21.31
C VAL A 144 -19.29 8.83 -22.70
N LYS A 145 -19.85 9.78 -23.45
CA LYS A 145 -19.37 10.11 -24.81
C LYS A 145 -17.97 10.72 -24.83
N ASN A 146 -17.64 11.52 -23.82
CA ASN A 146 -16.37 12.26 -23.73
C ASN A 146 -15.35 11.54 -22.80
N ALA A 147 -15.27 10.21 -22.89
CA ALA A 147 -14.44 9.41 -22.00
C ALA A 147 -12.92 9.56 -22.27
N ALA A 148 -12.55 9.84 -23.53
CA ALA A 148 -11.18 10.13 -23.92
C ALA A 148 -11.16 11.22 -25.00
N VAL A 149 -10.45 12.30 -24.74
CA VAL A 149 -10.44 13.51 -25.58
C VAL A 149 -9.05 14.09 -25.73
N ILE A 150 -8.81 14.80 -26.83
CA ILE A 150 -7.51 15.36 -27.16
C ILE A 150 -7.65 16.76 -27.77
N ASP A 151 -6.76 17.67 -27.38
CA ASP A 151 -6.47 18.90 -28.11
C ASP A 151 -5.01 18.81 -28.62
N LYS A 152 -4.86 18.53 -29.90
CA LYS A 152 -3.55 18.37 -30.53
C LYS A 152 -2.77 19.70 -30.60
N LYS A 153 -3.44 20.83 -30.67
CA LYS A 153 -2.79 22.14 -30.79
C LYS A 153 -2.09 22.52 -29.50
N ARG A 154 -2.72 22.29 -28.34
CA ARG A 154 -2.17 22.58 -27.02
C ARG A 154 -1.41 21.41 -26.41
N ASN A 155 -1.44 20.24 -27.02
CA ASN A 155 -0.94 18.98 -26.45
C ASN A 155 -1.64 18.60 -25.15
N PHE A 156 -2.97 18.77 -25.10
CA PHE A 156 -3.78 18.39 -23.93
C PHE A 156 -4.52 17.08 -24.19
N LEU A 157 -4.54 16.22 -23.17
CA LEU A 157 -5.22 14.94 -23.19
C LEU A 157 -6.12 14.86 -21.95
N GLY A 158 -7.40 14.47 -22.14
CA GLY A 158 -8.36 14.27 -21.06
C GLY A 158 -8.88 12.83 -21.06
N LEU A 159 -8.81 12.18 -19.90
CA LEU A 159 -9.29 10.82 -19.68
C LEU A 159 -10.26 10.81 -18.49
N GLN A 160 -11.48 10.29 -18.70
CA GLN A 160 -12.44 10.14 -17.61
C GLN A 160 -12.13 8.91 -16.74
N PHE A 161 -11.41 7.94 -17.26
CA PHE A 161 -11.00 6.72 -16.60
C PHE A 161 -9.56 6.84 -16.03
N HIS A 162 -9.19 5.86 -15.22
CA HIS A 162 -7.91 5.79 -14.52
C HIS A 162 -6.90 4.89 -15.27
N PRO A 163 -5.97 5.44 -16.06
CA PRO A 163 -4.94 4.64 -16.76
C PRO A 163 -3.87 4.09 -15.82
N GLU A 164 -3.74 4.65 -14.62
CA GLU A 164 -2.72 4.28 -13.63
C GLU A 164 -3.01 2.96 -12.92
N VAL A 165 -4.29 2.53 -12.84
CA VAL A 165 -4.68 1.32 -12.11
C VAL A 165 -4.52 0.05 -12.96
N ASP A 166 -4.25 -1.08 -12.31
CA ASP A 166 -4.05 -2.37 -13.00
C ASP A 166 -5.28 -2.90 -13.74
N HIS A 167 -6.48 -2.48 -13.33
CA HIS A 167 -7.74 -2.87 -13.96
C HIS A 167 -7.98 -2.18 -15.32
N THR A 168 -7.20 -1.16 -15.67
CA THR A 168 -7.24 -0.53 -16.98
C THR A 168 -6.28 -1.25 -17.92
N GLN A 169 -6.86 -1.96 -18.91
CA GLN A 169 -6.08 -2.58 -19.98
C GLN A 169 -5.28 -1.51 -20.75
N LYS A 170 -3.99 -1.78 -20.98
CA LYS A 170 -3.11 -0.86 -21.71
C LYS A 170 -2.89 0.51 -21.04
N GLY A 171 -3.16 0.64 -19.74
CA GLY A 171 -2.98 1.90 -19.02
C GLY A 171 -1.55 2.42 -19.05
N LEU A 172 -0.55 1.53 -18.92
CA LEU A 172 0.86 1.90 -19.01
C LEU A 172 1.24 2.41 -20.41
N GLU A 173 0.69 1.82 -21.46
CA GLU A 173 0.90 2.24 -22.85
C GLU A 173 0.32 3.62 -23.12
N ILE A 174 -0.84 3.95 -22.55
CA ILE A 174 -1.46 5.28 -22.61
C ILE A 174 -0.54 6.32 -21.97
N LEU A 175 -0.08 6.04 -20.76
CA LEU A 175 0.85 6.93 -20.04
C LEU A 175 2.21 7.06 -20.78
N ARG A 176 2.72 5.97 -21.35
CA ARG A 176 3.92 5.97 -22.21
C ARG A 176 3.73 6.86 -23.44
N TYR A 177 2.55 6.78 -24.07
CA TYR A 177 2.24 7.60 -25.23
C TYR A 177 2.29 9.09 -24.88
N PHE A 178 1.62 9.50 -23.78
CA PHE A 178 1.65 10.87 -23.29
C PHE A 178 3.09 11.33 -23.03
N ALA A 179 3.84 10.59 -22.25
CA ALA A 179 5.21 10.95 -21.91
C ALA A 179 6.14 11.04 -23.15
N LYS A 180 6.05 10.07 -24.07
CA LYS A 180 6.92 10.01 -25.23
C LYS A 180 6.51 10.99 -26.33
N LYS A 181 5.23 11.06 -26.67
CA LYS A 181 4.74 11.83 -27.84
C LYS A 181 4.50 13.29 -27.51
N PHE A 182 3.97 13.59 -26.32
CA PHE A 182 3.65 14.95 -25.91
C PHE A 182 4.82 15.58 -25.13
N CYS A 183 5.28 14.93 -24.07
CA CYS A 183 6.36 15.47 -23.22
C CYS A 183 7.76 15.26 -23.79
N LYS A 184 7.93 14.48 -24.87
CA LYS A 184 9.23 14.17 -25.50
C LYS A 184 10.23 13.47 -24.56
N GLU A 185 9.74 12.80 -23.54
CA GLU A 185 10.57 12.06 -22.59
C GLU A 185 11.22 10.83 -23.23
N LYS A 186 12.45 10.55 -22.82
CA LYS A 186 13.15 9.32 -23.18
C LYS A 186 12.65 8.18 -22.28
N ILE A 187 12.01 7.20 -22.89
CA ILE A 187 11.55 6.02 -22.16
C ILE A 187 12.72 5.08 -21.92
N SER A 188 12.93 4.69 -20.70
CA SER A 188 13.89 3.68 -20.30
C SER A 188 13.24 2.62 -19.42
N ASN A 189 13.83 1.44 -19.37
CA ASN A 189 13.37 0.45 -18.39
C ASN A 189 13.95 0.80 -17.02
N PHE A 190 13.10 1.06 -16.06
CA PHE A 190 13.52 1.24 -14.68
C PHE A 190 14.19 -0.05 -14.18
N LYS A 191 15.46 0.05 -13.81
CA LYS A 191 16.21 -1.04 -13.19
C LYS A 191 16.38 -0.74 -11.71
N LEU A 192 15.96 -1.69 -10.89
CA LEU A 192 16.29 -1.66 -9.47
C LEU A 192 17.80 -1.91 -9.32
N LYS A 193 18.47 -1.05 -8.58
CA LYS A 193 19.91 -1.11 -8.35
C LYS A 193 20.20 -1.09 -6.86
N PRO A 194 20.19 -2.26 -6.19
CA PRO A 194 20.49 -2.35 -4.77
C PRO A 194 21.82 -1.73 -4.39
N ASP A 195 22.84 -1.82 -5.26
CA ASP A 195 24.17 -1.26 -5.01
C ASP A 195 24.15 0.27 -4.87
N GLU A 196 23.32 0.97 -5.65
CA GLU A 196 23.16 2.43 -5.49
C GLU A 196 22.53 2.79 -4.13
N ILE A 197 21.58 1.97 -3.65
CA ILE A 197 20.97 2.15 -2.33
C ILE A 197 22.04 1.93 -1.25
N ILE A 198 22.81 0.87 -1.35
CA ILE A 198 23.91 0.53 -0.42
C ILE A 198 24.93 1.68 -0.35
N GLN A 199 25.34 2.22 -1.50
CA GLN A 199 26.31 3.34 -1.53
C GLN A 199 25.73 4.62 -0.89
N LYS A 200 24.44 4.93 -1.11
CA LYS A 200 23.79 6.06 -0.43
C LYS A 200 23.81 5.89 1.09
N ILE A 201 23.43 4.71 1.59
CA ILE A 201 23.46 4.41 3.02
C ILE A 201 24.90 4.58 3.56
N LYS A 202 25.91 4.02 2.86
CA LYS A 202 27.31 4.10 3.27
C LYS A 202 27.80 5.56 3.35
N THR A 203 27.41 6.40 2.39
CA THR A 203 27.77 7.82 2.38
C THR A 203 27.10 8.60 3.51
N GLU A 204 25.83 8.28 3.82
CA GLU A 204 25.05 8.97 4.85
C GLU A 204 25.46 8.55 6.27
N VAL A 205 25.59 7.25 6.51
CA VAL A 205 25.86 6.68 7.83
C VAL A 205 27.35 6.77 8.19
N LYS A 206 28.23 6.61 7.20
CA LYS A 206 29.70 6.57 7.40
C LYS A 206 30.10 5.47 8.41
N ASN A 207 30.74 5.85 9.52
CA ASN A 207 31.23 4.93 10.56
C ASN A 207 30.29 4.84 11.78
N GLU A 208 29.12 5.46 11.73
CA GLU A 208 28.20 5.49 12.85
C GLU A 208 27.41 4.17 12.96
N LYS A 209 26.84 3.93 14.14
CA LYS A 209 26.00 2.75 14.38
C LYS A 209 24.53 3.03 14.06
N VAL A 210 23.86 2.03 13.49
CA VAL A 210 22.43 2.05 13.15
C VAL A 210 21.71 1.00 13.97
N ILE A 211 20.76 1.38 14.81
CA ILE A 211 19.76 0.46 15.35
C ILE A 211 18.71 0.21 14.26
N CYS A 212 18.41 -1.04 13.96
CA CYS A 212 17.38 -1.41 13.00
C CYS A 212 16.27 -2.21 13.66
N ALA A 213 15.04 -1.71 13.58
CA ALA A 213 13.84 -2.42 14.00
C ALA A 213 13.51 -3.52 12.98
N VAL A 214 13.49 -4.79 13.41
CA VAL A 214 13.20 -5.93 12.55
C VAL A 214 11.98 -6.68 13.07
N SER A 215 11.05 -6.99 12.18
CA SER A 215 9.78 -7.66 12.51
C SER A 215 9.70 -9.09 11.96
N GLY A 216 10.69 -9.50 11.17
CA GLY A 216 10.65 -10.74 10.40
C GLY A 216 9.86 -10.65 9.09
N GLY A 217 9.21 -9.51 8.81
CA GLY A 217 8.55 -9.25 7.53
C GLY A 217 9.55 -8.85 6.44
N VAL A 218 9.20 -9.07 5.18
CA VAL A 218 10.10 -8.84 4.03
C VAL A 218 10.66 -7.41 3.98
N ASP A 219 9.86 -6.39 4.31
CA ASP A 219 10.29 -4.99 4.20
C ASP A 219 11.39 -4.64 5.19
N SER A 220 11.20 -4.99 6.47
CA SER A 220 12.22 -4.80 7.51
C SER A 220 13.46 -5.64 7.26
N THR A 221 13.31 -6.85 6.71
CA THR A 221 14.41 -7.74 6.36
C THR A 221 15.24 -7.16 5.21
N VAL A 222 14.61 -6.72 4.12
CA VAL A 222 15.31 -6.11 2.97
C VAL A 222 16.01 -4.82 3.40
N ALA A 223 15.35 -3.98 4.21
CA ALA A 223 15.98 -2.76 4.75
C ALA A 223 17.21 -3.07 5.60
N ALA A 224 17.09 -4.01 6.53
CA ALA A 224 18.22 -4.43 7.37
C ALA A 224 19.35 -5.06 6.55
N PHE A 225 19.03 -5.83 5.50
CA PHE A 225 20.01 -6.43 4.61
C PHE A 225 20.80 -5.36 3.83
N LEU A 226 20.11 -4.35 3.29
CA LEU A 226 20.74 -3.20 2.62
C LEU A 226 21.66 -2.43 3.57
N ILE A 227 21.19 -2.16 4.80
CA ILE A 227 21.99 -1.47 5.82
C ILE A 227 23.19 -2.34 6.21
N GLY A 228 22.99 -3.63 6.48
CA GLY A 228 24.07 -4.57 6.83
C GLY A 228 25.16 -4.67 5.76
N LYS A 229 24.76 -4.71 4.48
CA LYS A 229 25.70 -4.66 3.34
C LYS A 229 26.48 -3.34 3.27
N ALA A 230 25.88 -2.23 3.71
CA ALA A 230 26.52 -0.91 3.68
C ALA A 230 27.51 -0.71 4.82
N ILE A 231 27.16 -1.12 6.07
CA ILE A 231 27.91 -0.75 7.28
C ILE A 231 28.40 -1.94 8.11
N GLY A 232 28.10 -3.18 7.71
CA GLY A 232 28.57 -4.40 8.37
C GLY A 232 28.21 -4.45 9.87
N LYS A 233 29.21 -4.66 10.71
CA LYS A 233 29.06 -4.80 12.18
C LYS A 233 28.49 -3.56 12.89
N ASN A 234 28.40 -2.43 12.23
CA ASN A 234 27.78 -1.22 12.78
C ASN A 234 26.24 -1.28 12.75
N LEU A 235 25.66 -2.30 12.13
CA LEU A 235 24.22 -2.59 12.22
C LEU A 235 23.91 -3.31 13.53
N LEU A 236 22.95 -2.79 14.31
CA LEU A 236 22.42 -3.37 15.54
C LEU A 236 20.95 -3.74 15.33
N PRO A 237 20.63 -4.92 14.79
CA PRO A 237 19.26 -5.34 14.58
C PRO A 237 18.60 -5.72 15.90
N ILE A 238 17.39 -5.22 16.14
CA ILE A 238 16.59 -5.50 17.33
C ILE A 238 15.26 -6.10 16.93
N TYR A 239 15.01 -7.31 17.39
CA TYR A 239 13.72 -7.97 17.31
C TYR A 239 13.03 -7.95 18.68
N VAL A 240 11.80 -7.41 18.70
CA VAL A 240 10.97 -7.39 19.90
C VAL A 240 9.95 -8.52 19.81
N ASP A 241 10.14 -9.57 20.58
CA ASP A 241 9.16 -10.64 20.73
C ASP A 241 8.05 -10.19 21.67
N ASN A 242 6.98 -9.67 21.09
CA ASN A 242 5.80 -9.20 21.81
C ASN A 242 4.76 -10.31 22.09
N GLY A 243 5.00 -11.52 21.61
CA GLY A 243 4.09 -12.65 21.75
C GLY A 243 2.89 -12.66 20.79
N PHE A 244 2.71 -11.63 19.95
CA PHE A 244 1.57 -11.50 19.02
C PHE A 244 1.92 -11.88 17.57
N MET A 245 3.16 -12.27 17.30
CA MET A 245 3.58 -12.70 15.97
C MET A 245 3.22 -14.17 15.72
N ARG A 246 3.28 -14.59 14.46
CA ARG A 246 3.08 -15.99 14.06
C ARG A 246 4.12 -16.90 14.73
N PRO A 247 3.75 -18.12 15.12
CA PRO A 247 4.71 -19.12 15.56
C PRO A 247 5.86 -19.29 14.53
N GLY A 248 7.09 -19.50 15.01
CA GLY A 248 8.27 -19.62 14.16
C GLY A 248 8.89 -18.30 13.69
N THR A 249 8.25 -17.13 13.96
CA THR A 249 8.82 -15.83 13.53
C THR A 249 10.15 -15.53 14.21
N THR A 250 10.30 -15.82 15.48
CA THR A 250 11.55 -15.59 16.24
C THR A 250 12.70 -16.43 15.65
N GLU A 251 12.45 -17.68 15.34
CA GLU A 251 13.42 -18.61 14.74
C GLU A 251 13.81 -18.15 13.34
N LEU A 252 12.84 -17.71 12.55
CA LEU A 252 13.08 -17.15 11.21
C LEU A 252 13.96 -15.88 11.29
N VAL A 253 13.66 -14.97 12.21
CA VAL A 253 14.47 -13.75 12.39
C VAL A 253 15.90 -14.10 12.82
N LYS A 254 16.08 -15.07 13.73
CA LYS A 254 17.41 -15.57 14.08
C LYS A 254 18.15 -16.07 12.84
N HIS A 255 17.55 -16.99 12.08
CA HIS A 255 18.15 -17.52 10.86
C HIS A 255 18.58 -16.40 9.88
N ILE A 256 17.72 -15.41 9.64
CA ILE A 256 18.03 -14.27 8.76
C ILE A 256 19.31 -13.54 9.21
N PHE A 257 19.41 -13.20 10.48
CA PHE A 257 20.49 -12.34 10.96
C PHE A 257 21.78 -13.13 11.28
N THR A 258 21.68 -14.38 11.72
CA THR A 258 22.84 -15.23 11.97
C THR A 258 23.46 -15.76 10.68
N ASP A 259 22.62 -16.28 9.77
CA ASP A 259 23.12 -17.08 8.63
C ASP A 259 23.22 -16.25 7.33
N LEU A 260 22.33 -15.26 7.13
CA LEU A 260 22.30 -14.50 5.88
C LEU A 260 22.98 -13.13 5.98
N ILE A 261 22.81 -12.41 7.09
CA ILE A 261 23.37 -11.05 7.27
C ILE A 261 24.67 -11.10 8.08
N THR A 262 24.84 -12.12 8.93
CA THR A 262 26.01 -12.34 9.80
C THR A 262 26.33 -11.16 10.73
N VAL A 263 25.29 -10.67 11.41
CA VAL A 263 25.38 -9.64 12.46
C VAL A 263 24.66 -10.10 13.73
N ASP A 264 25.10 -9.59 14.88
CA ASP A 264 24.52 -9.95 16.18
C ASP A 264 23.11 -9.41 16.33
N LEU A 265 22.12 -10.31 16.35
CA LEU A 265 20.73 -9.99 16.57
C LEU A 265 20.41 -9.87 18.06
N LYS A 266 19.86 -8.73 18.47
CA LYS A 266 19.32 -8.58 19.83
C LYS A 266 17.83 -8.93 19.85
N ILE A 267 17.49 -9.96 20.64
CA ILE A 267 16.08 -10.37 20.86
C ILE A 267 15.65 -9.89 22.25
N ILE A 268 14.52 -9.17 22.30
CA ILE A 268 13.94 -8.65 23.53
C ILE A 268 12.59 -9.31 23.74
N ASN A 269 12.51 -10.21 24.73
CA ASN A 269 11.26 -10.86 25.10
C ASN A 269 10.40 -9.93 25.97
N THR A 270 9.26 -9.54 25.44
CA THR A 270 8.33 -8.60 26.09
C THR A 270 6.88 -9.08 26.09
N GLN A 271 6.66 -10.37 25.84
CA GLN A 271 5.32 -10.97 25.71
C GLN A 271 4.42 -10.64 26.91
N LYS A 272 4.94 -10.79 28.14
CA LYS A 272 4.20 -10.48 29.39
C LYS A 272 3.83 -9.01 29.49
N THR A 273 4.74 -8.11 29.11
CA THR A 273 4.55 -6.65 29.17
C THR A 273 3.45 -6.21 28.19
N PHE A 274 3.51 -6.67 26.94
CA PHE A 274 2.50 -6.32 25.94
C PHE A 274 1.11 -6.88 26.30
N LEU A 275 1.05 -8.12 26.75
CA LEU A 275 -0.22 -8.73 27.15
C LEU A 275 -0.83 -8.02 28.37
N ALA A 276 -0.04 -7.67 29.36
CA ALA A 276 -0.49 -6.92 30.55
C ALA A 276 -1.02 -5.53 30.19
N ALA A 277 -0.33 -4.83 29.25
CA ALA A 277 -0.75 -3.50 28.79
C ALA A 277 -2.06 -3.51 27.99
N LEU A 278 -2.46 -4.65 27.41
CA LEU A 278 -3.70 -4.80 26.66
C LEU A 278 -4.86 -5.37 27.51
N LYS A 279 -4.65 -5.64 28.80
CA LYS A 279 -5.70 -6.16 29.69
C LYS A 279 -6.88 -5.18 29.75
N GLY A 280 -8.08 -5.66 29.45
CA GLY A 280 -9.32 -4.86 29.41
C GLY A 280 -9.46 -3.93 28.21
N VAL A 281 -8.49 -3.92 27.27
CA VAL A 281 -8.55 -3.06 26.07
C VAL A 281 -9.27 -3.80 24.95
N THR A 282 -10.44 -3.27 24.56
CA THR A 282 -11.30 -3.85 23.53
C THR A 282 -11.27 -3.07 22.20
N ASP A 283 -10.97 -1.78 22.24
CA ASP A 283 -10.92 -0.89 21.09
C ASP A 283 -9.62 -1.10 20.28
N SER A 284 -9.76 -1.32 18.99
CA SER A 284 -8.64 -1.65 18.10
C SER A 284 -7.62 -0.51 17.96
N GLU A 285 -8.09 0.73 17.94
CA GLU A 285 -7.20 1.88 17.80
C GLU A 285 -6.41 2.13 19.09
N LYS A 286 -7.04 1.90 20.25
CA LYS A 286 -6.33 1.92 21.55
C LYS A 286 -5.28 0.82 21.62
N LYS A 287 -5.59 -0.42 21.15
CA LYS A 287 -4.59 -1.50 21.07
C LYS A 287 -3.37 -1.08 20.25
N ARG A 288 -3.61 -0.51 19.05
CA ARG A 288 -2.53 -0.02 18.16
C ARG A 288 -1.66 1.04 18.83
N LYS A 289 -2.28 2.03 19.48
CA LYS A 289 -1.55 3.11 20.17
C LYS A 289 -0.71 2.59 21.33
N ILE A 290 -1.24 1.69 22.13
CA ILE A 290 -0.52 1.07 23.26
C ILE A 290 0.68 0.27 22.74
N ILE A 291 0.46 -0.59 21.75
CA ILE A 291 1.51 -1.41 21.14
C ILE A 291 2.58 -0.53 20.51
N GLY A 292 2.20 0.47 19.74
CA GLY A 292 3.13 1.42 19.12
C GLY A 292 3.98 2.17 20.13
N LYS A 293 3.37 2.64 21.22
CA LYS A 293 4.09 3.31 22.30
C LYS A 293 5.12 2.37 22.96
N LEU A 294 4.74 1.15 23.27
CA LEU A 294 5.67 0.17 23.87
C LEU A 294 6.87 -0.12 22.96
N TYR A 295 6.66 -0.26 21.66
CA TYR A 295 7.78 -0.39 20.72
C TYR A 295 8.72 0.80 20.76
N ILE A 296 8.19 2.03 20.76
CA ILE A 296 8.98 3.26 20.82
C ILE A 296 9.81 3.30 22.12
N ASP A 297 9.18 3.01 23.26
CA ASP A 297 9.84 3.03 24.57
C ASP A 297 10.99 1.99 24.62
N ILE A 298 10.78 0.79 24.06
CA ILE A 298 11.80 -0.25 23.98
C ILE A 298 12.98 0.20 23.11
N PHE A 299 12.72 0.70 21.89
CA PHE A 299 13.81 1.16 21.00
C PHE A 299 14.57 2.34 21.57
N GLN A 300 13.91 3.28 22.25
CA GLN A 300 14.57 4.40 22.93
C GLN A 300 15.48 3.91 24.07
N ASN A 301 15.02 2.94 24.85
CA ASN A 301 15.81 2.37 25.93
C ASN A 301 17.03 1.62 25.41
N GLU A 302 16.88 0.89 24.31
CA GLU A 302 18.01 0.18 23.70
C GLU A 302 19.01 1.14 23.05
N ALA A 303 18.55 2.22 22.43
CA ALA A 303 19.43 3.27 21.93
C ALA A 303 20.26 3.94 23.04
N LYS A 304 19.65 4.20 24.22
CA LYS A 304 20.36 4.73 25.38
C LYS A 304 21.44 3.76 25.93
N LYS A 305 21.11 2.45 25.99
CA LYS A 305 22.05 1.40 26.45
C LYS A 305 23.25 1.26 25.52
N ALA A 306 23.09 1.55 24.24
CA ALA A 306 24.20 1.51 23.28
C ALA A 306 25.18 2.68 23.38
N GLY A 307 25.04 3.53 24.40
CA GLY A 307 26.10 4.44 24.87
C GLY A 307 26.38 5.66 23.99
N GLY A 308 25.39 6.24 23.32
CA GLY A 308 25.56 7.47 22.52
C GLY A 308 26.27 7.29 21.18
N GLU A 309 26.73 6.09 20.86
CA GLU A 309 27.35 5.74 19.57
C GLU A 309 26.32 5.49 18.44
N VAL A 310 25.03 5.50 18.78
CA VAL A 310 23.94 5.25 17.84
C VAL A 310 23.32 6.57 17.43
N SER A 311 23.43 6.89 16.15
CA SER A 311 22.92 8.12 15.57
C SER A 311 21.71 7.90 14.68
N PHE A 312 21.46 6.65 14.26
CA PHE A 312 20.43 6.34 13.28
C PHE A 312 19.50 5.21 13.73
N LEU A 313 18.22 5.34 13.30
CA LEU A 313 17.20 4.28 13.38
C LEU A 313 16.85 3.80 11.97
N GLY A 314 17.15 2.54 11.67
CA GLY A 314 16.79 1.87 10.44
C GLY A 314 15.35 1.34 10.50
N GLN A 315 14.56 1.61 9.47
CA GLN A 315 13.17 1.12 9.33
C GLN A 315 12.87 0.61 7.94
N GLY A 316 12.02 -0.40 7.87
CA GLY A 316 11.52 -0.99 6.62
C GLY A 316 10.27 -0.30 6.08
N THR A 317 10.14 1.02 6.25
CA THR A 317 9.03 1.80 5.68
C THR A 317 9.05 1.70 4.17
N ILE A 318 7.92 1.35 3.56
CA ILE A 318 7.74 1.32 2.10
C ILE A 318 6.88 2.48 1.62
N TYR A 319 6.81 2.68 0.31
CA TYR A 319 6.13 3.85 -0.25
C TYR A 319 4.62 3.89 0.06
N SER A 320 3.94 2.75 0.10
CA SER A 320 2.54 2.67 0.53
C SER A 320 2.31 3.18 1.96
N ASP A 321 3.24 2.91 2.88
CA ASP A 321 3.16 3.39 4.26
C ASP A 321 3.27 4.93 4.33
N VAL A 322 4.13 5.50 3.47
CA VAL A 322 4.32 6.95 3.37
C VAL A 322 3.04 7.63 2.89
N ILE A 323 2.38 7.06 1.87
CA ILE A 323 1.13 7.61 1.32
C ILE A 323 0.00 7.53 2.35
N GLU A 324 -0.16 6.37 2.98
CA GLU A 324 -1.19 6.17 4.01
C GLU A 324 -1.01 7.10 5.22
N SER A 325 0.23 7.51 5.52
CA SER A 325 0.55 8.42 6.64
C SER A 325 0.44 9.90 6.28
N LYS A 326 0.70 10.28 5.03
CA LYS A 326 0.63 11.66 4.54
C LYS A 326 -0.78 12.15 4.27
N GLY A 327 -1.81 11.29 4.39
CA GLY A 327 -3.19 11.59 4.04
C GLY A 327 -3.42 13.09 3.88
N SER A 328 -3.91 13.56 2.73
CA SER A 328 -4.03 14.97 2.38
C SER A 328 -4.52 15.80 3.58
N LYS A 329 -4.11 17.04 3.73
CA LYS A 329 -4.56 17.96 4.82
C LYS A 329 -6.09 17.95 5.01
N LYS A 330 -6.86 17.40 4.06
CA LYS A 330 -8.32 17.28 4.04
C LYS A 330 -8.86 15.84 4.14
N ALA A 331 -8.06 14.79 3.93
CA ALA A 331 -8.50 13.42 4.15
C ALA A 331 -8.34 13.07 5.63
N SER A 332 -9.40 12.56 6.26
CA SER A 332 -9.34 11.99 7.60
C SER A 332 -8.18 10.99 7.67
N LYS A 333 -7.29 11.13 8.66
CA LYS A 333 -6.17 10.22 8.93
C LYS A 333 -6.69 8.77 8.97
N ILE A 334 -6.52 8.05 7.88
CA ILE A 334 -7.10 6.71 7.73
C ILE A 334 -6.31 5.66 8.54
N LYS A 335 -5.03 5.92 8.86
CA LYS A 335 -4.23 4.99 9.68
C LYS A 335 -3.12 5.68 10.47
N SER A 336 -3.11 5.40 11.79
CA SER A 336 -2.10 5.85 12.76
C SER A 336 -1.02 4.80 13.08
N HIS A 337 -0.93 3.68 12.34
CA HIS A 337 -0.19 2.50 12.77
C HIS A 337 1.07 2.15 11.97
N HIS A 338 1.43 2.91 10.98
CA HIS A 338 2.77 2.83 10.43
C HIS A 338 3.65 3.86 11.15
N ASN A 339 4.81 3.44 11.64
CA ASN A 339 5.76 4.20 12.49
C ASN A 339 6.18 5.59 11.95
N VAL A 340 5.71 5.99 10.77
CA VAL A 340 6.06 7.25 10.11
C VAL A 340 5.51 8.49 10.84
N GLY A 341 4.42 8.34 11.59
CA GLY A 341 3.79 9.46 12.33
C GLY A 341 3.90 9.37 13.86
N GLY A 342 4.50 8.30 14.41
CA GLY A 342 4.50 8.00 15.84
C GLY A 342 5.80 8.24 16.57
N LEU A 343 6.87 8.63 15.88
CA LEU A 343 8.15 8.90 16.54
C LEU A 343 8.09 10.21 17.32
N PRO A 344 8.51 10.23 18.59
CA PRO A 344 8.52 11.44 19.40
C PRO A 344 9.38 12.52 18.75
N LYS A 345 8.90 13.76 18.74
CA LYS A 345 9.64 14.93 18.23
C LYS A 345 11.01 15.14 18.90
N ASN A 346 11.21 14.53 20.06
CA ASN A 346 12.44 14.62 20.87
C ASN A 346 13.43 13.47 20.62
N MET A 347 13.18 12.60 19.64
CA MET A 347 14.12 11.53 19.33
C MET A 347 15.35 12.09 18.60
N LYS A 348 16.52 11.92 19.21
CA LYS A 348 17.80 12.39 18.67
C LYS A 348 18.34 11.54 17.51
N LEU A 349 17.67 10.40 17.17
CA LEU A 349 18.10 9.49 16.12
C LEU A 349 17.58 9.97 14.75
N LYS A 350 18.45 9.99 13.76
CA LYS A 350 18.08 10.20 12.35
C LYS A 350 17.47 8.92 11.77
N LEU A 351 16.51 9.04 10.87
CA LEU A 351 15.89 7.90 10.20
C LEU A 351 16.68 7.48 8.97
N ILE A 352 16.92 6.15 8.82
CA ILE A 352 17.37 5.52 7.60
C ILE A 352 16.27 4.59 7.12
N GLU A 353 15.66 4.91 5.99
CA GLU A 353 14.55 4.19 5.39
C GLU A 353 14.91 3.77 3.95
N PRO A 354 15.71 2.72 3.76
CA PRO A 354 16.29 2.37 2.46
C PRO A 354 15.27 2.07 1.37
N VAL A 355 14.10 1.58 1.79
CA VAL A 355 13.04 1.13 0.88
C VAL A 355 11.84 2.08 0.82
N ARG A 356 11.94 3.28 1.40
CA ARG A 356 10.87 4.28 1.50
C ARG A 356 10.23 4.68 0.16
N HIS A 357 10.99 4.65 -0.91
CA HIS A 357 10.55 5.04 -2.26
C HIS A 357 10.07 3.87 -3.12
N TYR A 358 10.04 2.65 -2.56
CA TYR A 358 9.70 1.43 -3.28
C TYR A 358 8.39 0.83 -2.82
N TYR A 359 7.65 0.24 -3.77
CA TYR A 359 6.44 -0.53 -3.48
C TYR A 359 6.79 -1.95 -3.05
N LYS A 360 5.83 -2.66 -2.45
CA LYS A 360 6.00 -4.02 -1.93
C LYS A 360 6.59 -4.99 -2.95
N ASP A 361 6.12 -4.97 -4.19
CA ASP A 361 6.63 -5.82 -5.26
C ASP A 361 8.05 -5.42 -5.70
N GLU A 362 8.40 -4.13 -5.64
CA GLU A 362 9.75 -3.64 -5.90
C GLU A 362 10.70 -4.05 -4.77
N VAL A 363 10.26 -3.96 -3.50
CA VAL A 363 11.03 -4.44 -2.34
C VAL A 363 11.30 -5.94 -2.43
N ARG A 364 10.31 -6.74 -2.84
CA ARG A 364 10.50 -8.18 -3.11
C ARG A 364 11.54 -8.43 -4.21
N LYS A 365 11.51 -7.65 -5.29
CA LYS A 365 12.53 -7.74 -6.35
C LYS A 365 13.92 -7.36 -5.84
N ILE A 366 14.03 -6.31 -5.02
CA ILE A 366 15.30 -5.93 -4.36
C ILE A 366 15.78 -7.10 -3.50
N GLY A 367 14.92 -7.71 -2.70
CA GLY A 367 15.26 -8.89 -1.88
C GLY A 367 15.84 -10.04 -2.71
N ARG A 368 15.23 -10.37 -3.86
CA ARG A 368 15.77 -11.38 -4.79
C ARG A 368 17.13 -11.01 -5.36
N LEU A 369 17.30 -9.75 -5.76
CA LEU A 369 18.59 -9.24 -6.27
C LEU A 369 19.68 -9.28 -5.20
N LEU A 370 19.33 -9.18 -3.92
CA LEU A 370 20.24 -9.32 -2.78
C LEU A 370 20.51 -10.78 -2.40
N GLY A 371 19.83 -11.77 -3.02
CA GLY A 371 20.00 -13.19 -2.74
C GLY A 371 19.17 -13.70 -1.55
N LEU A 372 18.13 -12.98 -1.12
CA LEU A 372 17.24 -13.47 -0.06
C LEU A 372 16.44 -14.69 -0.55
N PRO A 373 16.26 -15.73 0.29
CA PRO A 373 15.44 -16.89 -0.03
C PRO A 373 14.00 -16.51 -0.40
N GLU A 374 13.41 -17.25 -1.35
CA GLU A 374 12.06 -16.98 -1.86
C GLU A 374 10.99 -17.08 -0.75
N GLU A 375 11.18 -17.93 0.24
CA GLU A 375 10.30 -18.08 1.40
C GLU A 375 10.21 -16.78 2.25
N ILE A 376 11.29 -16.01 2.32
CA ILE A 376 11.33 -14.71 2.99
C ILE A 376 10.69 -13.65 2.10
N VAL A 377 11.06 -13.63 0.84
CA VAL A 377 10.60 -12.63 -0.14
C VAL A 377 9.09 -12.74 -0.38
N MET A 378 8.54 -13.95 -0.40
CA MET A 378 7.13 -14.23 -0.67
C MET A 378 6.25 -14.26 0.57
N GLN A 379 6.78 -13.90 1.74
CA GLN A 379 5.95 -13.78 2.92
C GLN A 379 4.78 -12.82 2.70
N GLN A 380 3.60 -13.28 3.13
CA GLN A 380 2.43 -12.43 3.15
C GLN A 380 2.58 -11.33 4.21
N PRO A 381 2.01 -10.14 3.99
CA PRO A 381 2.00 -9.09 4.99
C PRO A 381 1.44 -9.59 6.33
N PHE A 382 2.02 -9.10 7.42
CA PHE A 382 1.51 -9.36 8.76
C PHE A 382 1.53 -8.03 9.52
N PRO A 383 0.45 -7.66 10.22
CA PRO A 383 0.34 -6.34 10.82
C PRO A 383 1.31 -6.16 11.98
N GLY A 384 1.82 -4.94 12.18
CA GLY A 384 2.73 -4.62 13.28
C GLY A 384 2.19 -4.98 14.68
N PRO A 385 0.90 -4.73 14.98
CA PRO A 385 0.27 -5.19 16.23
C PRO A 385 0.07 -6.71 16.31
N GLY A 386 0.36 -7.45 15.26
CA GLY A 386 0.22 -8.90 15.22
C GLY A 386 -1.21 -9.39 15.44
N PHE A 387 -1.34 -10.52 16.09
CA PHE A 387 -2.64 -11.11 16.44
C PHE A 387 -3.50 -10.26 17.38
N ALA A 388 -2.96 -9.24 18.03
CA ALA A 388 -3.75 -8.39 18.92
C ALA A 388 -4.92 -7.71 18.21
N ILE A 389 -4.81 -7.41 16.90
CA ILE A 389 -5.89 -6.84 16.07
C ILE A 389 -6.68 -7.89 15.28
N ARG A 390 -6.36 -9.18 15.46
CA ARG A 390 -7.12 -10.33 14.96
C ARG A 390 -7.91 -11.05 16.05
N VAL A 391 -7.83 -10.54 17.27
CA VAL A 391 -8.70 -10.88 18.38
C VAL A 391 -9.59 -9.69 18.65
N ARG A 392 -10.80 -9.68 18.09
CA ARG A 392 -11.76 -8.62 18.31
C ARG A 392 -12.23 -8.61 19.78
N GLY A 393 -12.25 -7.43 20.41
CA GLY A 393 -12.46 -7.31 21.85
C GLY A 393 -11.17 -7.54 22.65
N GLU A 394 -11.26 -8.01 23.90
CA GLU A 394 -10.11 -8.18 24.78
C GLU A 394 -9.16 -9.29 24.30
N VAL A 395 -7.86 -9.02 24.36
CA VAL A 395 -6.78 -9.98 24.04
C VAL A 395 -6.41 -10.75 25.30
N THR A 396 -6.93 -11.97 25.44
CA THR A 396 -6.56 -12.88 26.53
C THR A 396 -5.55 -13.93 26.07
N PRO A 397 -4.76 -14.55 26.97
CA PRO A 397 -3.85 -15.65 26.59
C PRO A 397 -4.56 -16.78 25.86
N LYS A 398 -5.78 -17.13 26.28
CA LYS A 398 -6.62 -18.16 25.67
C LYS A 398 -6.98 -17.80 24.23
N ARG A 399 -7.59 -16.63 24.00
CA ARG A 399 -8.01 -16.19 22.68
C ARG A 399 -6.82 -15.96 21.74
N LEU A 400 -5.69 -15.52 22.29
CA LEU A 400 -4.44 -15.40 21.53
C LEU A 400 -3.92 -16.77 21.06
N SER A 401 -3.98 -17.80 21.92
CA SER A 401 -3.65 -19.17 21.53
C SER A 401 -4.60 -19.70 20.46
N GLN A 402 -5.91 -19.49 20.62
CA GLN A 402 -6.94 -19.92 19.67
C GLN A 402 -6.73 -19.31 18.28
N VAL A 403 -6.51 -17.99 18.19
CA VAL A 403 -6.28 -17.34 16.88
C VAL A 403 -4.99 -17.80 16.22
N LYS A 404 -3.93 -18.08 16.99
CA LYS A 404 -2.68 -18.63 16.46
C LYS A 404 -2.86 -20.00 15.82
N ILE A 405 -3.59 -20.89 16.48
CA ILE A 405 -3.90 -22.23 15.95
C ILE A 405 -4.75 -22.10 14.68
N ALA A 406 -5.83 -21.30 14.75
CA ALA A 406 -6.72 -21.09 13.61
C ALA A 406 -6.00 -20.48 12.40
N ASP A 407 -5.16 -19.45 12.62
CA ASP A 407 -4.37 -18.81 11.55
C ASP A 407 -3.36 -19.78 10.91
N ASN A 408 -2.71 -20.62 11.75
CA ASN A 408 -1.78 -21.64 11.24
C ASN A 408 -2.50 -22.65 10.35
N ILE A 409 -3.67 -23.14 10.74
CA ILE A 409 -4.50 -24.03 9.93
C ILE A 409 -4.84 -23.38 8.57
N VAL A 410 -5.28 -22.12 8.58
CA VAL A 410 -5.59 -21.39 7.33
C VAL A 410 -4.37 -21.34 6.42
N VAL A 411 -3.21 -20.97 6.95
CA VAL A 411 -1.98 -20.84 6.17
C VAL A 411 -1.52 -22.21 5.63
N GLU A 412 -1.58 -23.27 6.43
CA GLU A 412 -1.21 -24.62 6.02
C GLU A 412 -2.09 -25.13 4.86
N GLU A 413 -3.42 -25.03 4.99
CA GLU A 413 -4.33 -25.52 3.95
C GLU A 413 -4.22 -24.70 2.65
N ILE A 414 -4.02 -23.38 2.74
CA ILE A 414 -3.78 -22.50 1.58
C ILE A 414 -2.43 -22.84 0.91
N LYS A 415 -1.39 -23.17 1.68
CA LYS A 415 -0.10 -23.65 1.14
C LYS A 415 -0.23 -25.02 0.49
N ALA A 416 -0.89 -25.95 1.15
CA ALA A 416 -1.12 -27.31 0.63
C ALA A 416 -1.92 -27.29 -0.69
N ALA A 417 -2.85 -26.34 -0.83
CA ALA A 417 -3.60 -26.11 -2.06
C ALA A 417 -2.81 -25.35 -3.16
N LYS A 418 -1.55 -24.96 -2.92
CA LYS A 418 -0.70 -24.15 -3.81
C LYS A 418 -1.31 -22.78 -4.16
N LEU A 419 -2.10 -22.22 -3.24
CA LEU A 419 -2.76 -20.92 -3.40
C LEU A 419 -2.00 -19.77 -2.71
N TYR A 420 -1.03 -20.07 -1.85
CA TYR A 420 -0.34 -19.07 -1.02
C TYR A 420 0.29 -17.92 -1.81
N GLY A 421 0.85 -18.20 -2.97
CA GLY A 421 1.43 -17.18 -3.86
C GLY A 421 0.41 -16.42 -4.73
N LYS A 422 -0.84 -16.91 -4.81
CA LYS A 422 -1.92 -16.25 -5.55
C LYS A 422 -2.71 -15.28 -4.66
N VAL A 423 -2.85 -15.61 -3.39
CA VAL A 423 -3.54 -14.81 -2.38
C VAL A 423 -2.57 -13.77 -1.80
N PHE A 424 -2.97 -12.50 -1.78
CA PHE A 424 -2.15 -11.43 -1.20
C PHE A 424 -1.95 -11.63 0.30
N GLN A 425 -3.04 -11.98 1.01
CA GLN A 425 -3.03 -12.26 2.45
C GLN A 425 -4.17 -13.22 2.79
N CYS A 426 -3.92 -14.17 3.71
CA CYS A 426 -4.93 -15.02 4.32
C CYS A 426 -4.68 -15.15 5.83
N PHE A 427 -5.76 -15.16 6.61
CA PHE A 427 -5.68 -15.21 8.07
C PHE A 427 -7.01 -15.57 8.73
N ALA A 428 -6.92 -15.93 10.02
CA ALA A 428 -8.07 -16.13 10.89
C ALA A 428 -8.27 -14.97 11.86
N VAL A 429 -9.52 -14.76 12.27
CA VAL A 429 -9.94 -13.73 13.23
C VAL A 429 -10.86 -14.33 14.26
N MET A 430 -10.60 -14.08 15.54
CA MET A 430 -11.54 -14.29 16.64
C MET A 430 -12.53 -13.14 16.66
N THR A 431 -13.78 -13.43 16.25
CA THR A 431 -14.78 -12.38 15.95
C THR A 431 -15.41 -11.72 17.19
N GLY A 432 -15.29 -12.35 18.36
CA GLY A 432 -16.04 -11.94 19.55
C GLY A 432 -17.54 -12.27 19.49
N ALA A 433 -18.02 -12.85 18.38
CA ALA A 433 -19.38 -13.35 18.26
C ALA A 433 -19.45 -14.81 18.71
N PHE A 434 -20.52 -15.18 19.40
CA PHE A 434 -20.74 -16.53 19.90
C PHE A 434 -21.95 -17.16 19.23
N SER A 435 -21.90 -18.48 19.04
CA SER A 435 -23.03 -19.25 18.51
C SER A 435 -23.21 -20.56 19.21
N THR A 436 -24.47 -21.04 19.18
CA THR A 436 -24.79 -22.36 19.69
C THR A 436 -24.19 -23.45 18.81
N ALA A 437 -23.68 -24.49 19.45
CA ALA A 437 -23.13 -25.68 18.82
C ALA A 437 -23.57 -26.95 19.59
N VAL A 438 -23.40 -28.09 18.95
CA VAL A 438 -23.50 -29.40 19.59
C VAL A 438 -22.10 -30.05 19.52
N LYS A 439 -21.49 -30.31 20.66
CA LYS A 439 -20.23 -31.02 20.80
C LYS A 439 -20.38 -32.19 21.75
N GLY A 440 -20.17 -33.44 21.25
CA GLY A 440 -20.30 -34.66 22.07
C GLY A 440 -21.66 -34.77 22.77
N ASP A 441 -22.77 -34.65 22.02
CA ASP A 441 -24.16 -34.72 22.47
C ASP A 441 -24.58 -33.60 23.48
N ALA A 442 -23.66 -32.68 23.84
CA ALA A 442 -23.95 -31.57 24.71
C ALA A 442 -24.07 -30.25 23.92
N ARG A 443 -24.98 -29.39 24.38
CA ARG A 443 -25.11 -28.04 23.87
C ARG A 443 -23.94 -27.18 24.35
N ALA A 444 -23.24 -26.54 23.45
CA ALA A 444 -22.14 -25.62 23.73
C ALA A 444 -22.42 -24.24 23.15
N PHE A 445 -21.84 -23.19 23.76
CA PHE A 445 -21.89 -21.81 23.27
C PHE A 445 -20.46 -21.35 23.06
N CYS A 446 -20.02 -21.30 21.77
CA CYS A 446 -18.63 -21.15 21.39
C CYS A 446 -18.43 -19.96 20.47
N GLU A 447 -17.19 -19.45 20.46
CA GLU A 447 -16.83 -18.31 19.62
C GLU A 447 -16.77 -18.70 18.14
N VAL A 448 -17.12 -17.74 17.26
CA VAL A 448 -17.08 -17.87 15.81
C VAL A 448 -15.73 -17.37 15.33
N VAL A 449 -15.08 -18.13 14.45
CA VAL A 449 -13.86 -17.73 13.73
C VAL A 449 -14.22 -17.26 12.33
N ALA A 450 -13.74 -16.08 11.94
CA ALA A 450 -13.79 -15.66 10.55
C ALA A 450 -12.46 -15.97 9.85
N VAL A 451 -12.56 -16.47 8.62
CA VAL A 451 -11.43 -16.64 7.70
C VAL A 451 -11.53 -15.57 6.65
N ARG A 452 -10.46 -14.81 6.47
CA ARG A 452 -10.34 -13.81 5.40
C ARG A 452 -9.18 -14.16 4.50
N ALA A 453 -9.43 -14.28 3.21
CA ALA A 453 -8.42 -14.40 2.18
C ALA A 453 -8.78 -13.48 1.02
N PHE A 454 -7.81 -12.73 0.51
CA PHE A 454 -8.06 -11.75 -0.55
C PHE A 454 -6.86 -11.57 -1.48
N GLU A 455 -7.16 -11.10 -2.68
CA GLU A 455 -6.20 -10.70 -3.70
C GLU A 455 -6.11 -9.17 -3.75
N SER A 456 -4.90 -8.64 -3.89
CA SER A 456 -4.63 -7.22 -4.08
C SER A 456 -3.31 -7.05 -4.81
N LYS A 457 -3.23 -6.05 -5.68
CA LYS A 457 -1.99 -5.67 -6.37
C LYS A 457 -1.43 -4.35 -5.86
N ASP A 458 -2.30 -3.44 -5.48
CA ASP A 458 -1.97 -2.05 -5.14
C ASP A 458 -2.18 -1.72 -3.66
N VAL A 459 -2.68 -2.66 -2.86
CA VAL A 459 -3.04 -2.51 -1.43
C VAL A 459 -4.24 -1.57 -1.20
N MET A 460 -4.59 -0.73 -2.19
CA MET A 460 -5.72 0.21 -2.08
C MET A 460 -7.06 -0.47 -2.33
N THR A 461 -7.09 -1.38 -3.31
CA THR A 461 -8.27 -2.19 -3.63
C THR A 461 -7.99 -3.67 -3.37
N SER A 462 -9.00 -4.40 -2.92
CA SER A 462 -8.90 -5.85 -2.77
C SER A 462 -10.22 -6.55 -3.10
N GLN A 463 -10.08 -7.74 -3.65
CA GLN A 463 -11.18 -8.65 -3.89
C GLN A 463 -10.97 -9.89 -3.02
N TRP A 464 -12.04 -10.43 -2.42
CA TRP A 464 -11.96 -11.71 -1.74
C TRP A 464 -11.47 -12.80 -2.70
N ALA A 465 -10.64 -13.70 -2.20
CA ALA A 465 -10.05 -14.76 -3.02
C ALA A 465 -11.07 -15.88 -3.24
N ASP A 466 -11.17 -16.38 -4.46
CA ASP A 466 -11.97 -17.54 -4.79
C ASP A 466 -11.24 -18.82 -4.35
N ILE A 467 -11.47 -19.21 -3.08
CA ILE A 467 -10.87 -20.41 -2.49
C ILE A 467 -11.76 -21.60 -2.80
N PRO A 468 -11.23 -22.69 -3.38
CA PRO A 468 -12.00 -23.87 -3.70
C PRO A 468 -12.77 -24.42 -2.49
N TYR A 469 -14.03 -24.76 -2.68
CA TYR A 469 -14.91 -25.27 -1.61
C TYR A 469 -14.29 -26.38 -0.76
N LYS A 470 -13.59 -27.32 -1.38
CA LYS A 470 -12.88 -28.42 -0.68
C LYS A 470 -11.81 -27.91 0.29
N VAL A 471 -11.15 -26.80 -0.03
CA VAL A 471 -10.14 -26.17 0.84
C VAL A 471 -10.83 -25.48 2.01
N LEU A 472 -11.89 -24.71 1.75
CA LEU A 472 -12.70 -24.08 2.80
C LEU A 472 -13.29 -25.12 3.74
N GLN A 473 -13.76 -26.25 3.23
CA GLN A 473 -14.28 -27.36 4.02
C GLN A 473 -13.21 -27.94 4.95
N LYS A 474 -11.98 -28.16 4.46
CA LYS A 474 -10.85 -28.63 5.27
C LYS A 474 -10.48 -27.62 6.36
N ILE A 475 -10.35 -26.35 6.02
CA ILE A 475 -10.06 -25.25 6.96
C ILE A 475 -11.11 -25.26 8.08
N SER A 476 -12.39 -25.28 7.72
CA SER A 476 -13.49 -25.26 8.68
C SER A 476 -13.47 -26.50 9.59
N SER A 477 -13.32 -27.68 9.02
CA SER A 477 -13.26 -28.94 9.77
C SER A 477 -12.09 -28.96 10.76
N ARG A 478 -10.88 -28.56 10.30
CA ARG A 478 -9.70 -28.50 11.17
C ARG A 478 -9.85 -27.47 12.29
N ILE A 479 -10.33 -26.26 11.97
CA ILE A 479 -10.51 -25.22 13.00
C ILE A 479 -11.49 -25.69 14.08
N VAL A 480 -12.63 -26.26 13.71
CA VAL A 480 -13.62 -26.73 14.69
C VAL A 480 -13.12 -27.89 15.56
N ASN A 481 -12.24 -28.74 15.00
CA ASN A 481 -11.69 -29.90 15.72
C ASN A 481 -10.44 -29.56 16.54
N GLU A 482 -9.56 -28.71 16.01
CA GLU A 482 -8.24 -28.46 16.61
C GLU A 482 -8.22 -27.20 17.50
N VAL A 483 -9.15 -26.22 17.29
CA VAL A 483 -9.20 -25.00 18.12
C VAL A 483 -10.21 -25.18 19.24
N PRO A 484 -9.77 -25.10 20.52
CA PRO A 484 -10.69 -25.24 21.66
C PRO A 484 -11.79 -24.18 21.64
N GLU A 485 -13.02 -24.56 22.00
CA GLU A 485 -14.17 -23.66 22.16
C GLU A 485 -14.52 -22.82 20.91
N VAL A 486 -14.16 -23.30 19.75
CA VAL A 486 -14.62 -22.79 18.45
C VAL A 486 -15.57 -23.82 17.83
N SER A 487 -16.69 -23.36 17.31
CA SER A 487 -17.72 -24.25 16.75
C SER A 487 -18.23 -23.82 15.39
N ARG A 488 -17.86 -22.64 14.94
CA ARG A 488 -18.33 -22.11 13.66
C ARG A 488 -17.23 -21.33 12.96
N VAL A 489 -17.12 -21.55 11.66
CA VAL A 489 -16.22 -20.83 10.78
C VAL A 489 -17.05 -20.13 9.71
N VAL A 490 -16.76 -18.86 9.46
CA VAL A 490 -17.34 -18.04 8.37
C VAL A 490 -16.23 -17.56 7.43
N TYR A 491 -16.54 -17.41 6.16
CA TYR A 491 -15.61 -16.85 5.16
C TYR A 491 -16.05 -15.43 4.80
N ASP A 492 -15.14 -14.46 4.94
CA ASP A 492 -15.40 -13.05 4.62
C ASP A 492 -15.27 -12.81 3.11
N ILE A 493 -16.41 -12.56 2.45
CA ILE A 493 -16.54 -12.31 1.00
C ILE A 493 -16.67 -10.82 0.67
N THR A 494 -16.15 -9.93 1.52
CA THR A 494 -16.28 -8.48 1.34
C THR A 494 -15.04 -7.89 0.65
N THR A 495 -15.26 -7.10 -0.39
CA THR A 495 -14.22 -6.36 -1.11
C THR A 495 -13.75 -5.12 -0.33
N LYS A 496 -12.55 -4.61 -0.64
CA LYS A 496 -12.10 -3.30 -0.20
C LYS A 496 -12.10 -2.35 -1.41
N PRO A 497 -12.77 -1.19 -1.36
CA PRO A 497 -13.80 -0.84 -0.38
C PRO A 497 -15.07 -1.70 -0.49
N PRO A 498 -16.01 -1.75 0.47
CA PRO A 498 -16.06 -0.94 1.69
C PRO A 498 -15.28 -1.51 2.88
N ALA A 499 -14.89 -2.81 2.87
CA ALA A 499 -14.09 -3.37 3.96
C ALA A 499 -12.67 -2.80 3.98
N THR A 500 -11.93 -3.12 5.06
CA THR A 500 -10.49 -2.85 5.21
C THR A 500 -9.67 -4.13 4.97
N MET A 501 -8.33 -4.05 4.95
CA MET A 501 -7.48 -5.25 4.85
C MET A 501 -7.61 -6.12 6.08
N GLU A 502 -7.35 -5.56 7.28
CA GLU A 502 -7.57 -6.22 8.56
C GLU A 502 -9.02 -5.99 9.04
N TRP A 503 -9.50 -6.83 9.94
CA TRP A 503 -10.86 -6.75 10.49
C TRP A 503 -11.01 -5.65 11.55
N GLU A 504 -9.93 -5.28 12.23
CA GLU A 504 -9.89 -4.20 13.21
C GLU A 504 -8.89 -3.11 12.83
#